data_34a2ef0da3889cb94646d45413e2a346
#
_entry.id   34a2ef0da3889cb94646d45413e2a346
#
_cell.length_a   1.000
_cell.length_b   1.000
_cell.length_c   1.000
_cell.angle_alpha   90.00
_cell.angle_beta   90.00
_cell.angle_gamma   90.00
#
_symmetry.space_group_name_H-M   'P 1'
#
loop_
_entity.id
_entity.type
_entity.pdbx_description
1 polymer ?
#
loop_
_entity_poly.entity_id
_entity_poly.type
_entity_poly.pdbx_seq_one_letter_code
_entity_poly.pdbx_strand_id
1 'polypeptide(L)'
;MKRTVVVWGLLAGISACAHGQAPLGAMGSTTGGGTLAPLRVDPAVKVALDAVSAEQVQADIAKLVSFGTRSTLSSEDTELPKGQGILAAADWLTSEFEGISKECGGCLEVKRDEFVQPASNDPRSRVTRPTKLVNVYAILRGTGGEKAPWVLVTGHYDSRATDVMNDKLTAPGANDDASGVAVSLESARAMVRLTKAGDKLTGTMVFVAVAGEEQGLDGSAHLAKLAKAEGWPLGAVLNNDIVGGDTTPGSVGQDKDVVRVFSESVAASATPEEQRMTLALGAENDSPSRELARQIVELAPAYFKPTTKRPPVLKGGVRSQLMWLVPAFHPEMILRRDRYLRGGDHSSFNAEGFAAVRFTEWRENFDHQHQTLRTEDGVEYGDLLKFVDFGYVVKVAQLNALTMASLAAAPSEPQHVRILTAALDNNSELAWDASAFAPEGTTYEVVWRETNENLWTHSQSAGAETHVTLNVSKDNVLFGVRAVSAAGDRSLAVPPTPSRK
;
A
#
# COMPACT_ATOMS: atom_id res chain seq x y z
N MET A 1 -72.80 31.18 20.26
CA MET A 1 -72.78 30.20 21.35
C MET A 1 -71.37 29.64 21.48
N LYS A 2 -70.67 30.14 22.49
CA LYS A 2 -69.30 29.71 22.81
C LYS A 2 -69.39 28.47 23.71
N ARG A 3 -68.72 27.40 23.37
CA ARG A 3 -68.51 26.25 24.27
C ARG A 3 -67.04 26.20 24.69
N THR A 4 -66.83 26.49 25.97
CA THR A 4 -65.58 26.38 26.70
C THR A 4 -65.36 24.89 27.02
N VAL A 5 -64.22 24.35 26.65
CA VAL A 5 -63.79 23.00 27.08
C VAL A 5 -62.72 23.22 28.16
N VAL A 6 -63.03 22.73 29.34
CA VAL A 6 -62.12 22.69 30.50
C VAL A 6 -61.36 21.37 30.42
N VAL A 7 -60.04 21.42 30.33
CA VAL A 7 -59.18 20.21 30.42
C VAL A 7 -58.64 20.15 31.84
N TRP A 8 -58.99 19.08 32.54
CA TRP A 8 -58.40 18.71 33.81
C TRP A 8 -57.05 18.01 33.59
N GLY A 9 -55.98 18.60 34.08
CA GLY A 9 -54.66 17.97 34.11
C GLY A 9 -54.55 17.05 35.34
N LEU A 10 -54.39 15.78 35.12
CA LEU A 10 -53.93 14.82 36.12
C LEU A 10 -52.38 14.89 36.21
N LEU A 11 -51.90 15.41 37.33
CA LEU A 11 -50.51 15.23 37.73
C LEU A 11 -50.35 13.83 38.33
N ALA A 12 -49.79 12.88 37.55
CA ALA A 12 -49.28 11.66 38.09
C ALA A 12 -47.81 11.86 38.49
N GLY A 13 -47.57 11.87 39.81
CA GLY A 13 -46.22 11.87 40.33
C GLY A 13 -45.53 10.53 40.05
N ILE A 14 -44.56 10.55 39.17
CA ILE A 14 -43.63 9.44 38.99
C ILE A 14 -42.48 9.65 39.99
N SER A 15 -42.50 8.85 41.05
CA SER A 15 -41.41 8.68 41.97
C SER A 15 -40.29 7.95 41.24
N ALA A 16 -39.30 8.67 40.77
CA ALA A 16 -38.10 8.09 40.19
C ALA A 16 -37.25 7.51 41.32
N CYS A 17 -37.31 6.17 41.50
CA CYS A 17 -36.24 5.48 42.18
C CYS A 17 -34.97 5.61 41.32
N ALA A 18 -34.13 6.57 41.71
CA ALA A 18 -32.77 6.65 41.19
C ALA A 18 -32.02 5.42 41.72
N HIS A 19 -32.03 4.33 40.96
CA HIS A 19 -30.96 3.36 41.04
C HIS A 19 -29.73 4.04 40.49
N GLY A 20 -28.87 4.50 41.38
CA GLY A 20 -27.52 4.92 41.02
C GLY A 20 -26.80 3.74 40.42
N GLN A 21 -26.80 3.65 39.07
CA GLN A 21 -25.74 2.93 38.40
C GLN A 21 -24.48 3.71 38.76
N ALA A 22 -23.64 3.09 39.60
CA ALA A 22 -22.26 3.48 39.74
C ALA A 22 -21.70 3.57 38.31
N PRO A 23 -20.96 4.64 37.94
CA PRO A 23 -20.26 4.65 36.67
C PRO A 23 -19.49 3.33 36.64
N LEU A 24 -19.66 2.55 35.57
CA LEU A 24 -18.75 1.48 35.23
C LEU A 24 -17.37 2.13 35.30
N GLY A 25 -16.70 1.88 36.42
CA GLY A 25 -15.33 2.32 36.58
C GLY A 25 -14.61 1.83 35.36
N ALA A 26 -13.98 2.75 34.64
CA ALA A 26 -13.02 2.37 33.61
C ALA A 26 -12.20 1.25 34.26
N MET A 27 -12.34 0.01 33.77
CA MET A 27 -11.45 -1.06 34.15
C MET A 27 -10.07 -0.52 33.83
N GLY A 28 -9.32 -0.17 34.87
CA GLY A 28 -7.98 0.33 34.71
C GLY A 28 -7.25 -0.69 33.84
N SER A 29 -6.87 -0.29 32.64
CA SER A 29 -5.97 -1.05 31.81
C SER A 29 -4.74 -1.33 32.65
N THR A 30 -4.64 -2.54 33.19
CA THR A 30 -3.46 -3.04 33.91
C THR A 30 -2.39 -3.47 32.89
N THR A 31 -2.32 -2.79 31.74
CA THR A 31 -1.31 -3.03 30.74
C THR A 31 -0.04 -2.32 31.19
N GLY A 32 0.94 -3.08 31.61
CA GLY A 32 2.26 -2.57 32.04
C GLY A 32 3.13 -2.03 30.91
N GLY A 33 2.57 -1.76 29.72
CA GLY A 33 3.24 -1.16 28.57
C GLY A 33 2.77 0.27 28.29
N GLY A 34 3.62 1.03 27.61
CA GLY A 34 3.28 2.38 27.15
C GLY A 34 2.44 2.36 25.87
N THR A 35 1.83 3.50 25.54
CA THR A 35 1.32 3.75 24.19
C THR A 35 2.46 3.66 23.19
N LEU A 36 2.14 3.33 21.93
CA LEU A 36 3.13 3.31 20.85
C LEU A 36 3.94 4.61 20.83
N ALA A 37 5.26 4.46 20.83
CA ALA A 37 6.15 5.61 20.66
C ALA A 37 5.94 6.22 19.27
N PRO A 38 5.80 7.55 19.14
CA PRO A 38 5.66 8.18 17.83
C PRO A 38 6.90 7.92 16.98
N LEU A 39 6.67 7.73 15.68
CA LEU A 39 7.76 7.57 14.72
C LEU A 39 8.57 8.86 14.58
N ARG A 40 9.89 8.72 14.50
CA ARG A 40 10.79 9.82 14.24
C ARG A 40 10.77 10.18 12.76
N VAL A 41 10.65 11.46 12.45
CA VAL A 41 10.81 11.95 11.07
C VAL A 41 12.30 12.02 10.76
N ASP A 42 12.71 11.34 9.69
CA ASP A 42 14.05 11.50 9.12
C ASP A 42 14.05 12.74 8.21
N PRO A 43 14.88 13.76 8.49
CA PRO A 43 14.94 14.97 7.69
C PRO A 43 15.38 14.74 6.24
N ALA A 44 16.27 13.78 5.98
CA ALA A 44 16.74 13.48 4.63
C ALA A 44 15.64 12.80 3.81
N VAL A 45 14.92 11.84 4.39
CA VAL A 45 13.72 11.24 3.78
C VAL A 45 12.71 12.33 3.49
N LYS A 46 12.42 13.22 4.46
CA LYS A 46 11.46 14.33 4.24
C LYS A 46 11.83 15.21 3.05
N VAL A 47 13.10 15.57 2.90
CA VAL A 47 13.60 16.36 1.76
C VAL A 47 13.42 15.61 0.44
N ALA A 48 13.72 14.30 0.41
CA ALA A 48 13.53 13.48 -0.79
C ALA A 48 12.07 13.38 -1.21
N LEU A 49 11.16 13.24 -0.23
CA LEU A 49 9.71 13.21 -0.47
C LEU A 49 9.16 14.55 -0.97
N ASP A 50 9.60 15.67 -0.38
CA ASP A 50 9.15 17.00 -0.77
C ASP A 50 9.60 17.39 -2.19
N ALA A 51 10.58 16.68 -2.75
CA ALA A 51 11.05 16.86 -4.11
C ALA A 51 10.28 16.05 -5.16
N VAL A 52 9.28 15.24 -4.78
CA VAL A 52 8.34 14.60 -5.71
C VAL A 52 7.46 15.68 -6.34
N SER A 53 7.36 15.72 -7.68
CA SER A 53 6.80 16.85 -8.39
C SER A 53 5.59 16.46 -9.24
N ALA A 54 4.54 17.29 -9.17
CA ALA A 54 3.33 17.08 -9.96
C ALA A 54 3.59 17.27 -11.47
N GLU A 55 4.52 18.14 -11.83
CA GLU A 55 4.95 18.37 -13.20
C GLU A 55 5.61 17.13 -13.79
N GLN A 56 6.47 16.44 -13.01
CA GLN A 56 7.12 15.22 -13.46
C GLN A 56 6.13 14.07 -13.57
N VAL A 57 5.26 13.89 -12.56
CA VAL A 57 4.15 12.93 -12.61
C VAL A 57 3.29 13.13 -13.86
N GLN A 58 2.92 14.39 -14.16
CA GLN A 58 2.16 14.73 -15.37
C GLN A 58 2.91 14.36 -16.64
N ALA A 59 4.22 14.63 -16.69
CA ALA A 59 5.05 14.33 -17.86
C ALA A 59 5.12 12.81 -18.11
N ASP A 60 5.31 12.02 -17.06
CA ASP A 60 5.40 10.57 -17.15
C ASP A 60 4.07 9.95 -17.62
N ILE A 61 2.95 10.35 -17.00
CA ILE A 61 1.61 9.87 -17.39
C ILE A 61 1.29 10.32 -18.83
N ALA A 62 1.56 11.58 -19.20
CA ALA A 62 1.33 12.08 -20.55
C ALA A 62 2.16 11.30 -21.58
N LYS A 63 3.39 10.93 -21.24
CA LYS A 63 4.24 10.13 -22.10
C LYS A 63 3.68 8.73 -22.30
N LEU A 64 3.23 8.06 -21.25
CA LEU A 64 2.57 6.74 -21.35
C LEU A 64 1.30 6.82 -22.21
N VAL A 65 0.46 7.81 -21.99
CA VAL A 65 -0.74 8.06 -22.81
C VAL A 65 -0.39 8.26 -24.29
N SER A 66 0.74 8.89 -24.60
CA SER A 66 1.15 9.19 -25.98
C SER A 66 1.47 7.96 -26.84
N PHE A 67 1.62 6.76 -26.25
CA PHE A 67 1.81 5.53 -27.00
C PHE A 67 0.52 5.00 -27.67
N GLY A 68 -0.60 5.69 -27.50
CA GLY A 68 -1.89 5.43 -28.17
C GLY A 68 -2.62 4.22 -27.62
N THR A 69 -2.06 3.02 -27.77
CA THR A 69 -2.45 1.81 -27.06
C THR A 69 -1.25 1.25 -26.34
N ARG A 70 -1.47 0.71 -25.13
CA ARG A 70 -0.49 -0.10 -24.42
C ARG A 70 -1.07 -1.49 -24.14
N SER A 71 -2.08 -1.90 -24.96
CA SER A 71 -2.58 -3.27 -24.88
C SER A 71 -1.43 -4.26 -24.94
N THR A 72 -1.39 -5.20 -24.02
CA THR A 72 -0.39 -6.29 -23.99
C THR A 72 -0.34 -7.04 -25.32
N LEU A 73 -1.49 -7.25 -25.96
CA LEU A 73 -1.59 -7.94 -27.24
C LEU A 73 -0.99 -7.14 -28.41
N SER A 74 -0.75 -5.83 -28.23
CA SER A 74 -0.11 -4.99 -29.24
C SER A 74 1.38 -5.30 -29.43
N SER A 75 1.98 -6.12 -28.57
CA SER A 75 3.38 -6.57 -28.72
C SER A 75 3.62 -7.33 -30.02
N GLU A 76 2.59 -7.97 -30.55
CA GLU A 76 2.63 -8.75 -31.79
C GLU A 76 2.05 -7.99 -32.99
N ASP A 77 1.69 -6.71 -32.82
CA ASP A 77 1.12 -5.90 -33.89
C ASP A 77 2.21 -5.19 -34.70
N THR A 78 2.41 -5.63 -35.93
CA THR A 78 3.40 -5.06 -36.88
C THR A 78 2.86 -3.85 -37.63
N GLU A 79 1.57 -3.53 -37.52
CA GLU A 79 0.91 -2.44 -38.24
C GLU A 79 0.85 -1.15 -37.41
N LEU A 80 1.24 -1.18 -36.14
CA LEU A 80 1.26 0.02 -35.31
C LEU A 80 2.21 1.08 -35.86
N PRO A 81 1.85 2.35 -35.77
CA PRO A 81 2.74 3.45 -36.10
C PRO A 81 4.03 3.36 -35.28
N LYS A 82 5.16 3.73 -35.89
CA LYS A 82 6.45 3.73 -35.20
C LYS A 82 6.39 4.55 -33.91
N GLY A 83 6.83 3.94 -32.79
CA GLY A 83 6.85 4.58 -31.49
C GLY A 83 5.53 4.51 -30.73
N GLN A 84 4.59 3.67 -31.16
CA GLN A 84 3.36 3.33 -30.45
C GLN A 84 3.36 1.88 -29.97
N GLY A 85 2.41 1.53 -29.08
CA GLY A 85 2.19 0.21 -28.55
C GLY A 85 3.01 -0.12 -27.30
N ILE A 86 2.77 -1.29 -26.76
CA ILE A 86 3.33 -1.75 -25.48
C ILE A 86 4.85 -1.86 -25.49
N LEU A 87 5.47 -2.32 -26.60
CA LEU A 87 6.93 -2.46 -26.66
C LEU A 87 7.63 -1.09 -26.73
N ALA A 88 7.04 -0.10 -27.40
CA ALA A 88 7.57 1.27 -27.38
C ALA A 88 7.50 1.90 -25.99
N ALA A 89 6.45 1.58 -25.22
CA ALA A 89 6.34 1.98 -23.81
C ALA A 89 7.43 1.30 -22.95
N ALA A 90 7.69 0.01 -23.15
CA ALA A 90 8.76 -0.72 -22.46
C ALA A 90 10.16 -0.13 -22.76
N ASP A 91 10.42 0.23 -24.01
CA ASP A 91 11.68 0.87 -24.42
C ASP A 91 11.86 2.24 -23.76
N TRP A 92 10.79 3.02 -23.69
CA TRP A 92 10.81 4.32 -23.01
C TRP A 92 11.04 4.15 -21.49
N LEU A 93 10.33 3.22 -20.84
CA LEU A 93 10.50 2.93 -19.41
C LEU A 93 11.92 2.52 -19.07
N THR A 94 12.54 1.70 -19.94
CA THR A 94 13.96 1.33 -19.81
C THR A 94 14.84 2.58 -19.83
N SER A 95 14.63 3.44 -20.84
CA SER A 95 15.40 4.68 -21.00
C SER A 95 15.17 5.65 -19.84
N GLU A 96 13.95 5.68 -19.27
CA GLU A 96 13.61 6.54 -18.14
C GLU A 96 14.33 6.10 -16.86
N PHE A 97 14.31 4.80 -16.53
CA PHE A 97 15.09 4.26 -15.42
C PHE A 97 16.60 4.46 -15.59
N GLU A 98 17.11 4.32 -16.83
CA GLU A 98 18.51 4.63 -17.14
C GLU A 98 18.81 6.12 -16.95
N GLY A 99 17.88 7.00 -17.29
CA GLY A 99 17.96 8.43 -17.05
C GLY A 99 18.07 8.75 -15.57
N ILE A 100 17.18 8.20 -14.76
CA ILE A 100 17.19 8.32 -13.30
C ILE A 100 18.51 7.78 -12.73
N SER A 101 19.01 6.65 -13.24
CA SER A 101 20.29 6.05 -12.82
C SER A 101 21.47 6.98 -13.06
N LYS A 102 21.48 7.73 -14.17
CA LYS A 102 22.57 8.70 -14.49
C LYS A 102 22.67 9.83 -13.48
N GLU A 103 21.55 10.21 -12.83
CA GLU A 103 21.55 11.27 -11.82
C GLU A 103 22.41 10.93 -10.59
N CYS A 104 22.62 9.66 -10.30
CA CYS A 104 23.46 9.16 -9.21
C CYS A 104 24.75 8.47 -9.66
N GLY A 105 25.13 8.65 -10.93
CA GLY A 105 26.35 8.04 -11.46
C GLY A 105 26.23 6.56 -11.77
N GLY A 106 25.03 6.06 -12.08
CA GLY A 106 24.78 4.66 -12.45
C GLY A 106 24.42 3.78 -11.25
N CYS A 107 23.69 4.31 -10.26
CA CYS A 107 23.36 3.56 -9.04
C CYS A 107 22.21 2.54 -9.21
N LEU A 108 21.42 2.62 -10.28
CA LEU A 108 20.35 1.67 -10.55
C LEU A 108 20.82 0.59 -11.54
N GLU A 109 20.54 -0.66 -11.21
CA GLU A 109 20.66 -1.78 -12.13
C GLU A 109 19.35 -1.90 -12.91
N VAL A 110 19.29 -1.39 -14.14
CA VAL A 110 18.08 -1.47 -14.99
C VAL A 110 18.02 -2.83 -15.66
N LYS A 111 16.87 -3.47 -15.60
CA LYS A 111 16.62 -4.83 -16.11
C LYS A 111 15.36 -4.84 -16.98
N ARG A 112 15.40 -5.74 -17.97
CA ARG A 112 14.24 -6.15 -18.79
C ARG A 112 14.06 -7.64 -18.59
N ASP A 113 12.92 -8.03 -18.05
CA ASP A 113 12.51 -9.42 -17.90
C ASP A 113 11.56 -9.73 -19.06
N GLU A 114 12.12 -10.32 -20.12
CA GLU A 114 11.42 -10.61 -21.37
C GLU A 114 11.05 -12.09 -21.45
N PHE A 115 9.78 -12.37 -21.66
CA PHE A 115 9.28 -13.72 -21.82
C PHE A 115 8.12 -13.77 -22.81
N VAL A 116 7.75 -14.97 -23.24
CA VAL A 116 6.59 -15.21 -24.10
C VAL A 116 5.53 -15.92 -23.26
N GLN A 117 4.38 -15.28 -23.07
CA GLN A 117 3.22 -15.92 -22.51
C GLN A 117 2.60 -16.82 -23.57
N PRO A 118 2.48 -18.16 -23.33
CA PRO A 118 1.92 -19.07 -24.30
C PRO A 118 0.41 -18.84 -24.50
N ALA A 119 -0.08 -19.13 -25.69
CA ALA A 119 -1.53 -19.12 -25.94
C ALA A 119 -2.23 -20.13 -25.02
N SER A 120 -3.39 -19.76 -24.54
CA SER A 120 -4.25 -20.63 -23.73
C SER A 120 -5.56 -20.93 -24.46
N ASN A 121 -6.01 -22.19 -24.36
CA ASN A 121 -7.31 -22.63 -24.86
C ASN A 121 -8.43 -22.51 -23.80
N ASP A 122 -8.14 -22.00 -22.60
CA ASP A 122 -9.19 -21.70 -21.62
C ASP A 122 -10.10 -20.57 -22.18
N PRO A 123 -11.41 -20.78 -22.28
CA PRO A 123 -12.32 -19.75 -22.81
C PRO A 123 -12.31 -18.43 -22.04
N ARG A 124 -11.78 -18.43 -20.82
CA ARG A 124 -11.60 -17.23 -19.98
C ARG A 124 -10.27 -16.54 -20.20
N SER A 125 -9.34 -17.17 -20.89
CA SER A 125 -8.02 -16.61 -21.16
C SER A 125 -8.14 -15.42 -22.11
N ARG A 126 -7.37 -14.37 -21.81
CA ARG A 126 -7.22 -13.18 -22.65
C ARG A 126 -5.92 -13.22 -23.46
N VAL A 127 -5.18 -14.32 -23.40
CA VAL A 127 -3.99 -14.58 -24.23
C VAL A 127 -4.28 -15.77 -25.14
N THR A 128 -4.71 -15.49 -26.37
CA THR A 128 -5.13 -16.52 -27.36
C THR A 128 -4.07 -16.80 -28.42
N ARG A 129 -2.97 -16.07 -28.42
CA ARG A 129 -1.78 -16.28 -29.23
C ARG A 129 -0.52 -16.13 -28.38
N PRO A 130 0.62 -16.74 -28.74
CA PRO A 130 1.87 -16.48 -28.03
C PRO A 130 2.14 -14.96 -28.04
N THR A 131 2.33 -14.38 -26.85
CA THR A 131 2.43 -12.92 -26.67
C THR A 131 3.70 -12.59 -25.92
N LYS A 132 4.53 -11.71 -26.47
CA LYS A 132 5.74 -11.22 -25.81
C LYS A 132 5.37 -10.22 -24.72
N LEU A 133 5.86 -10.43 -23.51
CA LEU A 133 5.77 -9.52 -22.37
C LEU A 133 7.16 -9.05 -21.94
N VAL A 134 7.23 -7.85 -21.43
CA VAL A 134 8.48 -7.24 -20.95
C VAL A 134 8.20 -6.53 -19.64
N ASN A 135 8.60 -7.10 -18.51
CA ASN A 135 8.65 -6.32 -17.27
C ASN A 135 9.90 -5.45 -17.29
N VAL A 136 9.77 -4.18 -16.95
CA VAL A 136 10.91 -3.27 -16.82
C VAL A 136 11.08 -2.92 -15.35
N TYR A 137 12.28 -3.13 -14.81
CA TYR A 137 12.54 -2.79 -13.41
C TYR A 137 13.95 -2.30 -13.18
N ALA A 138 14.12 -1.54 -12.11
CA ALA A 138 15.39 -0.99 -11.67
C ALA A 138 15.65 -1.38 -10.21
N ILE A 139 16.88 -1.77 -9.89
CA ILE A 139 17.29 -2.18 -8.55
C ILE A 139 18.28 -1.15 -8.00
N LEU A 140 17.94 -0.55 -6.86
CA LEU A 140 18.86 0.24 -6.05
C LEU A 140 19.36 -0.63 -4.90
N ARG A 141 20.62 -1.08 -5.02
CA ARG A 141 21.24 -1.96 -4.01
C ARG A 141 21.45 -1.24 -2.69
N GLY A 142 20.99 -1.86 -1.62
CA GLY A 142 21.30 -1.46 -0.25
C GLY A 142 22.72 -1.86 0.17
N THR A 143 23.16 -1.34 1.29
CA THR A 143 24.51 -1.60 1.84
C THR A 143 24.57 -2.83 2.76
N GLY A 144 23.43 -3.43 3.13
CA GLY A 144 23.33 -4.51 4.11
C GLY A 144 23.62 -5.92 3.55
N GLY A 145 23.87 -6.03 2.23
CA GLY A 145 24.19 -7.31 1.59
C GLY A 145 22.97 -8.20 1.36
N GLU A 146 23.20 -9.48 1.13
CA GLU A 146 22.19 -10.44 0.66
C GLU A 146 21.04 -10.72 1.65
N LYS A 147 21.30 -10.55 2.94
CA LYS A 147 20.29 -10.82 3.99
C LYS A 147 19.42 -9.62 4.34
N ALA A 148 19.82 -8.43 3.88
CA ALA A 148 19.03 -7.21 4.13
C ALA A 148 17.70 -7.29 3.37
N PRO A 149 16.60 -6.75 3.93
CA PRO A 149 15.29 -6.84 3.30
C PRO A 149 15.25 -6.11 1.96
N TRP A 150 14.46 -6.64 1.02
CA TRP A 150 14.13 -5.96 -0.22
C TRP A 150 12.72 -5.41 -0.16
N VAL A 151 12.51 -4.25 -0.74
CA VAL A 151 11.18 -3.61 -0.86
C VAL A 151 10.92 -3.29 -2.32
N LEU A 152 9.75 -3.69 -2.83
CA LEU A 152 9.37 -3.53 -4.22
C LEU A 152 8.15 -2.60 -4.33
N VAL A 153 8.19 -1.66 -5.27
CA VAL A 153 7.04 -0.85 -5.69
C VAL A 153 6.73 -1.13 -7.16
N THR A 154 5.45 -1.24 -7.50
CA THR A 154 5.03 -1.53 -8.87
C THR A 154 3.72 -0.83 -9.26
N GLY A 155 3.54 -0.61 -10.56
CA GLY A 155 2.31 -0.35 -11.28
C GLY A 155 2.38 -1.06 -12.62
N HIS A 156 1.24 -1.30 -13.27
CA HIS A 156 1.25 -1.94 -14.58
C HIS A 156 1.21 -0.89 -15.70
N TYR A 157 2.00 -1.12 -16.75
CA TYR A 157 2.08 -0.14 -17.82
C TYR A 157 1.24 -0.51 -19.05
N ASP A 158 0.66 -1.71 -19.09
CA ASP A 158 -0.34 -2.03 -20.09
C ASP A 158 -1.66 -1.29 -19.82
N SER A 159 -2.49 -1.19 -20.83
CA SER A 159 -3.80 -0.52 -20.78
C SER A 159 -4.78 -1.19 -21.72
N ARG A 160 -6.08 -0.96 -21.53
CA ARG A 160 -7.11 -1.56 -22.37
C ARG A 160 -8.28 -0.61 -22.65
N ALA A 161 -8.98 -0.89 -23.73
CA ALA A 161 -10.32 -0.38 -23.99
C ALA A 161 -11.39 -1.36 -23.44
N THR A 162 -12.68 -1.09 -23.70
CA THR A 162 -13.79 -1.95 -23.26
C THR A 162 -13.62 -3.40 -23.72
N ASP A 163 -13.25 -3.60 -24.98
CA ASP A 163 -12.89 -4.92 -25.49
C ASP A 163 -11.38 -5.16 -25.23
N VAL A 164 -11.08 -5.97 -24.23
CA VAL A 164 -9.71 -6.31 -23.84
C VAL A 164 -8.94 -7.10 -24.90
N MET A 165 -9.65 -7.73 -25.85
CA MET A 165 -9.05 -8.48 -26.94
C MET A 165 -8.72 -7.60 -28.16
N ASN A 166 -9.16 -6.35 -28.15
CA ASN A 166 -8.94 -5.41 -29.26
C ASN A 166 -7.71 -4.53 -28.98
N ASP A 167 -6.58 -4.93 -29.55
CA ASP A 167 -5.29 -4.25 -29.44
C ASP A 167 -5.13 -3.03 -30.39
N LYS A 168 -6.12 -2.80 -31.25
CA LYS A 168 -6.12 -1.69 -32.24
C LYS A 168 -6.75 -0.40 -31.70
N LEU A 169 -7.57 -0.49 -30.66
CA LEU A 169 -8.25 0.66 -30.11
C LEU A 169 -7.28 1.54 -29.28
N THR A 170 -7.47 2.84 -29.40
CA THR A 170 -6.79 3.78 -28.51
C THR A 170 -7.23 3.54 -27.07
N ALA A 171 -6.27 3.25 -26.21
CA ALA A 171 -6.46 2.99 -24.78
C ALA A 171 -5.45 3.81 -23.96
N PRO A 172 -5.78 5.06 -23.63
CA PRO A 172 -4.83 5.97 -22.98
C PRO A 172 -4.35 5.46 -21.61
N GLY A 173 -5.25 4.86 -20.80
CA GLY A 173 -4.92 4.30 -19.50
C GLY A 173 -4.16 5.30 -18.64
N ALA A 174 -4.70 6.52 -18.48
CA ALA A 174 -4.01 7.58 -17.73
C ALA A 174 -4.04 7.33 -16.22
N ASN A 175 -5.18 6.86 -15.71
CA ASN A 175 -5.36 6.45 -14.33
C ASN A 175 -5.10 4.94 -14.16
N ASP A 176 -5.58 4.12 -15.07
CA ASP A 176 -5.43 2.66 -15.12
C ASP A 176 -4.47 2.24 -16.26
N ASP A 177 -3.10 2.05 -16.06
CA ASP A 177 -2.45 2.36 -14.80
C ASP A 177 -1.13 3.15 -15.01
N ALA A 178 -1.16 4.15 -15.90
CA ALA A 178 -0.02 5.08 -15.99
C ALA A 178 0.21 5.82 -14.65
N SER A 179 -0.85 5.97 -13.81
CA SER A 179 -0.74 6.60 -12.51
C SER A 179 0.12 5.79 -11.53
N GLY A 180 -0.04 4.47 -11.47
CA GLY A 180 0.78 3.60 -10.63
C GLY A 180 2.22 3.47 -11.16
N VAL A 181 2.41 3.46 -12.48
CA VAL A 181 3.76 3.53 -13.05
C VAL A 181 4.47 4.82 -12.66
N ALA A 182 3.78 5.97 -12.67
CA ALA A 182 4.35 7.24 -12.23
C ALA A 182 4.74 7.19 -10.74
N VAL A 183 3.97 6.50 -9.88
CA VAL A 183 4.36 6.26 -8.48
C VAL A 183 5.67 5.47 -8.39
N SER A 184 5.84 4.42 -9.21
CA SER A 184 7.08 3.64 -9.26
C SER A 184 8.28 4.48 -9.69
N LEU A 185 8.15 5.29 -10.76
CA LEU A 185 9.19 6.18 -11.25
C LEU A 185 9.56 7.27 -10.24
N GLU A 186 8.57 7.93 -9.61
CA GLU A 186 8.82 8.95 -8.60
C GLU A 186 9.44 8.38 -7.32
N SER A 187 9.06 7.16 -6.93
CA SER A 187 9.72 6.45 -5.84
C SER A 187 11.21 6.20 -6.14
N ALA A 188 11.54 5.80 -7.39
CA ALA A 188 12.93 5.66 -7.82
C ALA A 188 13.69 6.98 -7.74
N ARG A 189 13.11 8.08 -8.26
CA ARG A 189 13.72 9.42 -8.19
C ARG A 189 13.94 9.88 -6.75
N ALA A 190 12.97 9.66 -5.86
CA ALA A 190 13.10 10.04 -4.45
C ALA A 190 14.24 9.27 -3.77
N MET A 191 14.33 7.96 -3.98
CA MET A 191 15.38 7.12 -3.37
C MET A 191 16.77 7.40 -3.96
N VAL A 192 16.84 7.71 -5.24
CA VAL A 192 18.10 8.17 -5.88
C VAL A 192 18.55 9.51 -5.29
N ARG A 193 17.65 10.46 -5.04
CA ARG A 193 17.97 11.74 -4.38
C ARG A 193 18.49 11.51 -2.96
N LEU A 194 17.86 10.61 -2.19
CA LEU A 194 18.30 10.24 -0.85
C LEU A 194 19.72 9.66 -0.87
N THR A 195 19.98 8.69 -1.76
CA THR A 195 21.31 8.09 -1.94
C THR A 195 22.38 9.12 -2.34
N LYS A 196 22.02 10.05 -3.23
CA LYS A 196 22.89 11.14 -3.69
C LYS A 196 23.22 12.14 -2.58
N ALA A 197 22.32 12.34 -1.62
CA ALA A 197 22.56 13.15 -0.43
C ALA A 197 23.51 12.47 0.58
N GLY A 198 23.89 11.23 0.36
CA GLY A 198 24.82 10.46 1.20
C GLY A 198 24.13 9.46 2.13
N ASP A 199 22.80 9.44 2.17
CA ASP A 199 22.04 8.49 2.97
C ASP A 199 21.84 7.17 2.22
N LYS A 200 22.68 6.19 2.57
CA LYS A 200 22.59 4.84 1.98
C LYS A 200 21.83 3.93 2.91
N LEU A 201 20.68 3.48 2.45
CA LEU A 201 19.84 2.52 3.17
C LEU A 201 20.48 1.11 3.13
N THR A 202 20.18 0.31 4.12
CA THR A 202 20.71 -1.07 4.22
C THR A 202 19.97 -2.03 3.30
N GLY A 203 18.65 -1.92 3.20
CA GLY A 203 17.80 -2.73 2.33
C GLY A 203 17.88 -2.35 0.86
N THR A 204 17.60 -3.30 -0.01
CA THR A 204 17.54 -3.10 -1.46
C THR A 204 16.13 -2.69 -1.88
N MET A 205 16.02 -1.79 -2.85
CA MET A 205 14.74 -1.32 -3.37
C MET A 205 14.60 -1.65 -4.85
N VAL A 206 13.41 -2.09 -5.24
CA VAL A 206 13.08 -2.49 -6.62
C VAL A 206 11.90 -1.66 -7.10
N PHE A 207 12.07 -0.99 -8.23
CA PHE A 207 11.06 -0.14 -8.86
C PHE A 207 10.64 -0.80 -10.17
N VAL A 208 9.36 -1.10 -10.32
CA VAL A 208 8.87 -1.98 -11.38
C VAL A 208 7.76 -1.32 -12.18
N ALA A 209 7.75 -1.56 -13.48
CA ALA A 209 6.62 -1.42 -14.36
C ALA A 209 6.33 -2.81 -14.96
N VAL A 210 5.22 -3.43 -14.54
CA VAL A 210 4.83 -4.78 -15.00
C VAL A 210 3.98 -4.72 -16.25
N ALA A 211 4.02 -5.78 -17.06
CA ALA A 211 3.20 -5.98 -18.26
C ALA A 211 2.10 -7.01 -18.00
N GLY A 212 1.01 -6.95 -18.77
CA GLY A 212 0.04 -8.03 -18.83
C GLY A 212 -0.86 -8.19 -17.62
N GLU A 213 -1.07 -7.13 -16.86
CA GLU A 213 -2.08 -7.10 -15.79
C GLU A 213 -3.45 -7.37 -16.38
N GLU A 214 -3.81 -6.61 -17.41
CA GLU A 214 -5.12 -6.60 -18.05
C GLU A 214 -5.47 -7.91 -18.77
N GLN A 215 -4.46 -8.70 -19.14
CA GLN A 215 -4.67 -10.03 -19.72
C GLN A 215 -4.79 -11.14 -18.68
N GLY A 216 -4.32 -10.95 -17.46
CA GLY A 216 -4.45 -11.96 -16.42
C GLY A 216 -3.33 -11.98 -15.37
N LEU A 217 -2.70 -10.82 -15.10
CA LEU A 217 -1.58 -10.68 -14.16
C LEU A 217 -0.31 -11.43 -14.62
N ASP A 218 -0.13 -11.60 -15.94
CA ASP A 218 0.91 -12.50 -16.47
C ASP A 218 2.32 -12.03 -16.11
N GLY A 219 2.57 -10.71 -16.19
CA GLY A 219 3.88 -10.12 -15.87
C GLY A 219 4.22 -10.20 -14.39
N SER A 220 3.29 -9.84 -13.52
CA SER A 220 3.51 -9.93 -12.07
C SER A 220 3.63 -11.38 -11.59
N ALA A 221 2.86 -12.30 -12.18
CA ALA A 221 2.98 -13.73 -11.86
C ALA A 221 4.34 -14.30 -12.28
N HIS A 222 4.88 -13.86 -13.42
CA HIS A 222 6.23 -14.24 -13.86
C HIS A 222 7.29 -13.67 -12.92
N LEU A 223 7.22 -12.36 -12.62
CA LEU A 223 8.19 -11.69 -11.75
C LEU A 223 8.17 -12.22 -10.31
N ALA A 224 6.99 -12.52 -9.75
CA ALA A 224 6.88 -13.09 -8.41
C ALA A 224 7.54 -14.47 -8.32
N LYS A 225 7.35 -15.34 -9.34
CA LYS A 225 8.03 -16.62 -9.44
C LYS A 225 9.53 -16.48 -9.62
N LEU A 226 9.97 -15.51 -10.43
CA LEU A 226 11.39 -15.20 -10.61
C LEU A 226 12.02 -14.80 -9.27
N ALA A 227 11.40 -13.84 -8.56
CA ALA A 227 11.84 -13.39 -7.24
C ALA A 227 11.96 -14.56 -6.25
N LYS A 228 10.98 -15.48 -6.25
CA LYS A 228 10.99 -16.68 -5.42
C LYS A 228 12.11 -17.63 -5.80
N ALA A 229 12.30 -17.89 -7.09
CA ALA A 229 13.32 -18.82 -7.61
C ALA A 229 14.75 -18.29 -7.38
N GLU A 230 14.95 -16.97 -7.49
CA GLU A 230 16.24 -16.33 -7.21
C GLU A 230 16.47 -16.06 -5.72
N GLY A 231 15.49 -16.35 -4.86
CA GLY A 231 15.62 -16.20 -3.41
C GLY A 231 15.72 -14.74 -2.95
N TRP A 232 15.01 -13.83 -3.62
CA TRP A 232 14.98 -12.42 -3.16
C TRP A 232 14.41 -12.35 -1.73
N PRO A 233 15.10 -11.70 -0.77
CA PRO A 233 14.59 -11.51 0.58
C PRO A 233 13.54 -10.38 0.58
N LEU A 234 12.48 -10.56 -0.20
CA LEU A 234 11.45 -9.58 -0.47
C LEU A 234 10.48 -9.50 0.71
N GLY A 235 10.66 -8.49 1.56
CA GLY A 235 9.85 -8.25 2.76
C GLY A 235 8.56 -7.49 2.49
N ALA A 236 8.49 -6.70 1.40
CA ALA A 236 7.30 -5.92 1.10
C ALA A 236 7.14 -5.65 -0.41
N VAL A 237 5.88 -5.70 -0.89
CA VAL A 237 5.47 -5.32 -2.24
C VAL A 237 4.35 -4.28 -2.16
N LEU A 238 4.57 -3.14 -2.79
CA LEU A 238 3.67 -1.99 -2.83
C LEU A 238 3.11 -1.85 -4.25
N ASN A 239 1.96 -2.46 -4.53
CA ASN A 239 1.31 -2.36 -5.83
C ASN A 239 0.41 -1.13 -5.88
N ASN A 240 0.59 -0.28 -6.87
CA ASN A 240 -0.22 0.90 -7.13
C ASN A 240 -1.01 0.66 -8.41
N ASP A 241 -2.34 0.79 -8.34
CA ASP A 241 -3.21 0.51 -9.48
C ASP A 241 -4.50 1.33 -9.29
N ILE A 242 -4.74 2.27 -10.23
CA ILE A 242 -5.77 3.31 -10.18
C ILE A 242 -5.54 4.25 -9.00
N VAL A 243 -4.48 5.05 -9.07
CA VAL A 243 -4.11 6.02 -8.04
C VAL A 243 -4.09 7.46 -8.56
N GLY A 244 -4.86 7.74 -9.61
CA GLY A 244 -4.93 9.04 -10.26
C GLY A 244 -5.82 10.07 -9.57
N GLY A 245 -6.72 9.65 -8.69
CA GLY A 245 -7.59 10.58 -7.94
C GLY A 245 -8.57 11.33 -8.86
N ASP A 246 -9.42 10.62 -9.59
CA ASP A 246 -10.34 11.16 -10.60
C ASP A 246 -10.89 12.56 -10.31
N THR A 247 -10.78 13.48 -11.27
CA THR A 247 -11.18 14.88 -11.16
C THR A 247 -12.46 15.24 -11.92
N THR A 248 -13.27 14.24 -12.32
CA THR A 248 -14.49 14.49 -13.09
C THR A 248 -15.39 15.52 -12.43
N PRO A 249 -15.76 16.61 -13.11
CA PRO A 249 -16.65 17.61 -12.57
C PRO A 249 -18.02 17.02 -12.20
N GLY A 250 -18.48 17.30 -10.98
CA GLY A 250 -19.77 16.81 -10.48
C GLY A 250 -19.75 15.38 -9.93
N SER A 251 -18.62 14.68 -10.00
CA SER A 251 -18.45 13.40 -9.35
C SER A 251 -18.50 13.59 -7.82
N VAL A 252 -19.42 12.84 -7.17
CA VAL A 252 -19.64 12.93 -5.73
C VAL A 252 -18.95 11.75 -5.05
N GLY A 253 -18.18 12.03 -4.00
CA GLY A 253 -17.65 11.01 -3.10
C GLY A 253 -16.19 10.59 -3.35
N GLN A 254 -15.45 11.25 -4.26
CA GLN A 254 -14.00 11.11 -4.30
C GLN A 254 -13.38 11.86 -3.12
N ASP A 255 -12.60 11.18 -2.31
CA ASP A 255 -11.81 11.78 -1.24
C ASP A 255 -10.32 11.79 -1.65
N LYS A 256 -9.77 12.97 -1.82
CA LYS A 256 -8.38 13.18 -2.27
C LYS A 256 -7.38 13.26 -1.11
N ASP A 257 -7.85 13.10 0.10
CA ASP A 257 -7.00 13.00 1.28
C ASP A 257 -6.87 11.56 1.78
N VAL A 258 -7.48 10.59 1.07
CA VAL A 258 -7.46 9.16 1.41
C VAL A 258 -6.97 8.33 0.24
N VAL A 259 -6.12 7.33 0.52
CA VAL A 259 -5.81 6.21 -0.39
C VAL A 259 -6.15 4.90 0.31
N ARG A 260 -6.86 3.99 -0.38
CA ARG A 260 -7.17 2.66 0.14
C ARG A 260 -5.94 1.76 0.03
N VAL A 261 -5.66 0.98 1.09
CA VAL A 261 -4.61 -0.03 1.12
C VAL A 261 -5.25 -1.39 1.38
N PHE A 262 -5.41 -2.17 0.31
CA PHE A 262 -5.96 -3.53 0.38
C PHE A 262 -4.88 -4.51 0.81
N SER A 263 -5.25 -5.47 1.64
CA SER A 263 -4.35 -6.50 2.14
C SER A 263 -5.10 -7.82 2.38
N GLU A 264 -4.48 -8.95 2.06
CA GLU A 264 -5.11 -10.25 2.30
C GLU A 264 -5.22 -10.58 3.79
N SER A 265 -6.22 -11.37 4.16
CA SER A 265 -6.43 -11.80 5.55
C SER A 265 -5.64 -13.05 5.89
N VAL A 266 -5.92 -14.12 5.20
CA VAL A 266 -5.16 -15.38 5.28
C VAL A 266 -4.24 -15.43 4.07
N ALA A 267 -2.96 -15.76 4.30
CA ALA A 267 -1.99 -15.80 3.22
C ALA A 267 -2.44 -16.76 2.11
N ALA A 268 -2.42 -16.30 0.87
CA ALA A 268 -2.82 -17.10 -0.29
C ALA A 268 -1.91 -18.34 -0.48
N SER A 269 -0.66 -18.24 -0.02
CA SER A 269 0.31 -19.33 -0.03
C SER A 269 0.19 -20.32 1.14
N ALA A 270 -0.68 -20.04 2.13
CA ALA A 270 -0.80 -20.83 3.34
C ALA A 270 -1.35 -22.24 3.04
N THR A 271 -0.75 -23.25 3.64
CA THR A 271 -1.24 -24.62 3.62
C THR A 271 -2.60 -24.75 4.32
N PRO A 272 -3.39 -25.79 4.04
CA PRO A 272 -4.63 -26.03 4.77
C PRO A 272 -4.48 -26.15 6.30
N GLU A 273 -3.30 -26.57 6.78
CA GLU A 273 -3.00 -26.66 8.21
C GLU A 273 -2.75 -25.28 8.80
N GLU A 274 -1.94 -24.44 8.15
CA GLU A 274 -1.71 -23.06 8.55
C GLU A 274 -3.01 -22.25 8.54
N GLN A 275 -3.86 -22.42 7.52
CA GLN A 275 -5.17 -21.78 7.46
C GLN A 275 -6.06 -22.17 8.65
N ARG A 276 -6.12 -23.47 9.00
CA ARG A 276 -6.88 -23.93 10.16
C ARG A 276 -6.31 -23.36 11.47
N MET A 277 -4.99 -23.29 11.59
CA MET A 277 -4.34 -22.69 12.77
C MET A 277 -4.66 -21.19 12.87
N THR A 278 -4.55 -20.44 11.79
CA THR A 278 -4.91 -19.03 11.73
C THR A 278 -6.33 -18.78 12.22
N LEU A 279 -7.30 -19.56 11.72
CA LEU A 279 -8.70 -19.47 12.14
C LEU A 279 -8.91 -19.89 13.61
N ALA A 280 -8.20 -20.91 14.08
CA ALA A 280 -8.30 -21.37 15.48
C ALA A 280 -7.76 -20.35 16.49
N LEU A 281 -6.84 -19.49 16.06
CA LEU A 281 -6.23 -18.45 16.90
C LEU A 281 -6.95 -17.08 16.78
N GLY A 282 -7.92 -16.92 15.87
CA GLY A 282 -8.50 -15.62 15.54
C GLY A 282 -7.50 -14.66 14.91
N ALA A 283 -6.51 -15.20 14.18
CA ALA A 283 -5.39 -14.46 13.59
C ALA A 283 -5.62 -14.12 12.11
N GLU A 284 -6.86 -14.13 11.63
CA GLU A 284 -7.21 -13.79 10.24
C GLU A 284 -6.88 -12.34 9.87
N ASN A 285 -6.60 -11.51 10.86
CA ASN A 285 -6.23 -10.11 10.65
C ASN A 285 -4.73 -9.86 10.88
N ASP A 286 -3.91 -10.89 10.84
CA ASP A 286 -2.48 -10.84 11.20
C ASP A 286 -1.56 -11.48 10.13
N SER A 287 -2.00 -11.51 8.88
CA SER A 287 -1.13 -11.94 7.77
C SER A 287 0.03 -10.95 7.56
N PRO A 288 1.13 -11.37 6.92
CA PRO A 288 2.23 -10.46 6.58
C PRO A 288 1.77 -9.23 5.78
N SER A 289 0.79 -9.39 4.88
CA SER A 289 0.20 -8.26 4.12
C SER A 289 -0.61 -7.32 5.02
N ARG A 290 -1.26 -7.84 6.07
CA ARG A 290 -1.93 -6.99 7.09
C ARG A 290 -0.92 -6.19 7.90
N GLU A 291 0.21 -6.81 8.27
CA GLU A 291 1.28 -6.12 9.00
C GLU A 291 1.91 -5.03 8.13
N LEU A 292 2.09 -5.28 6.84
CA LEU A 292 2.55 -4.25 5.89
C LEU A 292 1.54 -3.09 5.81
N ALA A 293 0.25 -3.37 5.70
CA ALA A 293 -0.77 -2.32 5.70
C ALA A 293 -0.80 -1.53 7.02
N ARG A 294 -0.63 -2.18 8.18
CA ARG A 294 -0.50 -1.50 9.49
C ARG A 294 0.71 -0.58 9.53
N GLN A 295 1.86 -1.06 9.07
CA GLN A 295 3.09 -0.26 9.02
C GLN A 295 2.90 1.00 8.17
N ILE A 296 2.25 0.89 7.00
CA ILE A 296 1.94 2.03 6.13
C ILE A 296 1.05 3.05 6.85
N VAL A 297 0.01 2.58 7.55
CA VAL A 297 -0.89 3.46 8.33
C VAL A 297 -0.16 4.11 9.51
N GLU A 298 0.74 3.38 10.18
CA GLU A 298 1.52 3.90 11.30
C GLU A 298 2.52 4.98 10.87
N LEU A 299 3.12 4.84 9.67
CA LEU A 299 4.10 5.80 9.13
C LEU A 299 3.49 7.14 8.74
N ALA A 300 2.32 7.13 8.12
CA ALA A 300 1.74 8.31 7.47
C ALA A 300 1.58 9.53 8.40
N PRO A 301 1.07 9.43 9.64
CA PRO A 301 0.87 10.60 10.51
C PRO A 301 2.15 11.33 10.92
N ALA A 302 3.32 10.70 10.79
CA ALA A 302 4.59 11.37 11.08
C ALA A 302 4.93 12.41 9.99
N TYR A 303 4.66 12.10 8.73
CA TYR A 303 5.07 12.90 7.58
C TYR A 303 3.95 13.75 6.98
N PHE A 304 2.72 13.23 6.94
CA PHE A 304 1.54 13.96 6.45
C PHE A 304 0.82 14.64 7.61
N LYS A 305 0.71 15.96 7.54
CA LYS A 305 0.09 16.77 8.61
C LYS A 305 -1.14 17.50 8.09
N PRO A 306 -2.16 17.68 8.92
CA PRO A 306 -3.26 18.57 8.60
C PRO A 306 -2.73 19.98 8.28
N THR A 307 -3.34 20.61 7.30
CA THR A 307 -3.02 21.97 6.92
C THR A 307 -4.25 22.87 7.05
N THR A 308 -4.04 24.19 7.02
CA THR A 308 -5.15 25.13 6.99
C THR A 308 -5.15 25.89 5.68
N LYS A 309 -6.30 25.97 5.03
CA LYS A 309 -6.49 26.79 3.82
C LYS A 309 -7.44 27.94 4.10
N ARG A 310 -7.17 29.10 3.50
CA ARG A 310 -8.16 30.18 3.50
C ARG A 310 -9.29 29.80 2.53
N PRO A 311 -10.56 29.97 2.92
CA PRO A 311 -11.65 29.74 2.00
C PRO A 311 -11.54 30.70 0.81
N PRO A 312 -12.06 30.31 -0.38
CA PRO A 312 -12.11 31.20 -1.53
C PRO A 312 -12.90 32.45 -1.19
N VAL A 313 -12.53 33.57 -1.81
CA VAL A 313 -13.26 34.84 -1.67
C VAL A 313 -14.68 34.65 -2.23
N LEU A 314 -15.69 34.78 -1.40
CA LEU A 314 -17.09 34.71 -1.82
C LEU A 314 -17.41 35.86 -2.80
N LYS A 315 -18.34 35.60 -3.76
CA LYS A 315 -18.87 36.69 -4.62
C LYS A 315 -19.36 37.84 -3.75
N GLY A 316 -18.75 39.04 -3.91
CA GLY A 316 -19.04 40.21 -3.09
C GLY A 316 -17.86 40.70 -2.24
N GLY A 317 -16.68 40.08 -2.37
CA GLY A 317 -15.43 40.60 -1.77
C GLY A 317 -15.26 40.36 -0.29
N VAL A 318 -16.20 39.69 0.39
CA VAL A 318 -16.09 39.38 1.81
C VAL A 318 -15.12 38.21 2.00
N ARG A 319 -13.99 38.47 2.65
CA ARG A 319 -13.05 37.42 3.07
C ARG A 319 -13.51 36.84 4.41
N SER A 320 -13.77 35.53 4.46
CA SER A 320 -13.92 34.84 5.73
C SER A 320 -12.58 34.90 6.48
N GLN A 321 -12.62 35.21 7.76
CA GLN A 321 -11.46 35.11 8.65
C GLN A 321 -11.24 33.66 9.13
N LEU A 322 -12.23 32.78 8.93
CA LEU A 322 -12.14 31.37 9.30
C LEU A 322 -11.20 30.66 8.35
N MET A 323 -10.25 29.91 8.92
CA MET A 323 -9.40 28.97 8.19
C MET A 323 -10.11 27.62 8.14
N TRP A 324 -10.09 26.98 6.98
CA TRP A 324 -10.57 25.60 6.87
C TRP A 324 -9.44 24.64 7.20
N LEU A 325 -9.72 23.69 8.07
CA LEU A 325 -8.83 22.57 8.29
C LEU A 325 -8.91 21.62 7.08
N VAL A 326 -7.77 21.36 6.46
CA VAL A 326 -7.64 20.32 5.44
C VAL A 326 -7.08 19.09 6.15
N PRO A 327 -7.77 17.95 6.11
CA PRO A 327 -7.27 16.72 6.69
C PRO A 327 -5.88 16.36 6.15
N ALA A 328 -5.10 15.63 6.92
CA ALA A 328 -3.86 15.05 6.42
C ALA A 328 -4.18 13.96 5.41
N PHE A 329 -3.37 13.87 4.35
CA PHE A 329 -3.42 12.69 3.49
C PHE A 329 -3.09 11.44 4.32
N HIS A 330 -3.89 10.39 4.17
CA HIS A 330 -3.72 9.17 4.96
C HIS A 330 -4.14 7.92 4.20
N PRO A 331 -3.47 6.78 4.45
CA PRO A 331 -3.90 5.48 3.99
C PRO A 331 -5.06 4.96 4.85
N GLU A 332 -6.06 4.40 4.21
CA GLU A 332 -7.15 3.66 4.86
C GLU A 332 -6.92 2.16 4.66
N MET A 333 -6.75 1.44 5.77
CA MET A 333 -6.53 -0.01 5.76
C MET A 333 -7.83 -0.75 5.41
N ILE A 334 -7.86 -1.37 4.24
CA ILE A 334 -9.01 -2.17 3.79
C ILE A 334 -8.77 -3.64 4.13
N LEU A 335 -9.60 -4.18 5.03
CA LEU A 335 -9.50 -5.55 5.52
C LEU A 335 -10.04 -6.57 4.49
N ARG A 336 -9.56 -6.48 3.26
CA ARG A 336 -9.92 -7.31 2.13
C ARG A 336 -8.74 -7.38 1.17
N ARG A 337 -8.51 -8.55 0.56
CA ARG A 337 -7.40 -8.73 -0.39
C ARG A 337 -7.49 -7.77 -1.58
N ASP A 338 -8.69 -7.59 -2.14
CA ASP A 338 -8.95 -6.68 -3.25
C ASP A 338 -10.46 -6.31 -3.28
N ARG A 339 -10.86 -5.54 -4.29
CA ARG A 339 -12.26 -5.24 -4.62
C ARG A 339 -13.06 -6.53 -4.87
N TYR A 340 -14.38 -6.45 -4.83
CA TYR A 340 -15.24 -7.62 -5.02
C TYR A 340 -14.98 -8.34 -6.34
N LEU A 341 -14.57 -9.62 -6.26
CA LEU A 341 -14.30 -10.52 -7.39
C LEU A 341 -13.30 -9.94 -8.41
N ARG A 342 -12.40 -9.05 -7.96
CA ARG A 342 -11.31 -8.48 -8.74
C ARG A 342 -9.97 -8.84 -8.11
N GLY A 343 -8.90 -8.58 -8.83
CA GLY A 343 -7.53 -8.78 -8.39
C GLY A 343 -6.64 -7.62 -8.85
N GLY A 344 -5.36 -7.78 -8.70
CA GLY A 344 -4.29 -6.91 -9.15
C GLY A 344 -2.94 -7.58 -8.90
N ASP A 345 -1.86 -6.96 -9.33
CA ASP A 345 -0.52 -7.54 -9.34
C ASP A 345 0.00 -8.01 -7.98
N HIS A 346 -0.40 -7.36 -6.88
CA HIS A 346 -0.06 -7.79 -5.51
C HIS A 346 -0.49 -9.23 -5.23
N SER A 347 -1.58 -9.71 -5.84
CA SER A 347 -2.08 -11.07 -5.62
C SER A 347 -1.16 -12.15 -6.19
N SER A 348 -0.38 -11.83 -7.23
CA SER A 348 0.66 -12.71 -7.75
C SER A 348 1.78 -12.92 -6.74
N PHE A 349 2.21 -11.87 -6.06
CA PHE A 349 3.22 -11.93 -5.00
C PHE A 349 2.68 -12.61 -3.74
N ASN A 350 1.42 -12.36 -3.36
CA ASN A 350 0.76 -13.08 -2.26
C ASN A 350 0.74 -14.60 -2.50
N ALA A 351 0.50 -15.04 -3.74
CA ALA A 351 0.49 -16.46 -4.10
C ALA A 351 1.86 -17.12 -3.89
N GLU A 352 2.95 -16.38 -4.05
CA GLU A 352 4.32 -16.86 -3.81
C GLU A 352 4.77 -16.67 -2.34
N GLY A 353 3.92 -16.13 -1.48
CA GLY A 353 4.15 -15.98 -0.04
C GLY A 353 4.80 -14.67 0.38
N PHE A 354 4.86 -13.68 -0.50
CA PHE A 354 5.36 -12.35 -0.18
C PHE A 354 4.27 -11.46 0.44
N ALA A 355 4.66 -10.62 1.39
CA ALA A 355 3.79 -9.57 1.90
C ALA A 355 3.53 -8.53 0.81
N ALA A 356 2.30 -8.43 0.32
CA ALA A 356 1.96 -7.51 -0.75
C ALA A 356 0.62 -6.84 -0.50
N VAL A 357 0.56 -5.53 -0.81
CA VAL A 357 -0.63 -4.69 -0.67
C VAL A 357 -0.92 -3.96 -1.98
N ARG A 358 -2.20 -3.55 -2.16
CA ARG A 358 -2.60 -2.71 -3.28
C ARG A 358 -3.06 -1.35 -2.78
N PHE A 359 -2.48 -0.29 -3.35
CA PHE A 359 -2.97 1.07 -3.24
C PHE A 359 -3.96 1.35 -4.37
N THR A 360 -5.07 2.00 -4.05
CA THR A 360 -6.01 2.48 -5.07
C THR A 360 -6.77 3.69 -4.53
N GLU A 361 -7.20 4.59 -5.40
CA GLU A 361 -7.94 5.80 -5.02
C GLU A 361 -9.23 5.47 -4.25
N TRP A 362 -9.77 6.45 -3.52
CA TRP A 362 -10.95 6.23 -2.67
C TRP A 362 -12.15 5.73 -3.45
N ARG A 363 -12.38 6.26 -4.65
CA ARG A 363 -13.51 5.89 -5.49
C ARG A 363 -13.12 5.87 -6.97
N GLU A 364 -13.17 4.68 -7.56
CA GLU A 364 -12.93 4.48 -8.98
C GLU A 364 -14.07 5.05 -9.84
N ASN A 365 -13.76 5.59 -11.02
CA ASN A 365 -14.74 6.07 -11.98
C ASN A 365 -14.87 5.09 -13.16
N PHE A 366 -16.00 4.36 -13.21
CA PHE A 366 -16.23 3.34 -14.23
C PHE A 366 -16.68 3.90 -15.59
N ASP A 367 -16.96 5.21 -15.72
CA ASP A 367 -17.12 5.88 -17.00
C ASP A 367 -15.77 6.12 -17.67
N HIS A 368 -14.69 6.05 -16.93
CA HIS A 368 -13.32 6.20 -17.42
C HIS A 368 -12.59 4.86 -17.52
N GLN A 369 -12.55 4.10 -16.44
CA GLN A 369 -11.81 2.86 -16.35
C GLN A 369 -12.30 1.83 -17.38
N HIS A 370 -11.37 1.25 -18.16
CA HIS A 370 -11.64 0.22 -19.16
C HIS A 370 -12.64 0.65 -20.26
N GLN A 371 -12.78 1.95 -20.50
CA GLN A 371 -13.74 2.45 -21.51
C GLN A 371 -13.06 2.80 -22.83
N THR A 372 -13.71 2.40 -23.92
CA THR A 372 -13.40 2.91 -25.24
C THR A 372 -13.76 4.39 -25.31
N LEU A 373 -12.90 5.20 -25.92
CA LEU A 373 -13.09 6.64 -26.05
C LEU A 373 -14.38 6.94 -26.82
N ARG A 374 -15.31 7.66 -26.21
CA ARG A 374 -16.56 8.14 -26.83
C ARG A 374 -17.19 9.24 -25.99
N THR A 375 -18.11 9.95 -26.59
CA THR A 375 -19.04 10.82 -25.85
C THR A 375 -20.46 10.35 -26.14
N GLU A 376 -21.23 10.10 -25.09
CA GLU A 376 -22.59 9.55 -25.16
C GLU A 376 -23.45 10.32 -24.17
N ASP A 377 -24.58 10.88 -24.61
CA ASP A 377 -25.50 11.69 -23.79
C ASP A 377 -24.84 12.79 -22.98
N GLY A 378 -23.75 13.38 -23.50
CA GLY A 378 -22.97 14.43 -22.85
C GLY A 378 -21.98 13.92 -21.80
N VAL A 379 -21.88 12.62 -21.58
CA VAL A 379 -20.87 11.97 -20.75
C VAL A 379 -19.67 11.59 -21.61
N GLU A 380 -18.49 11.94 -21.15
CA GLU A 380 -17.25 11.56 -21.84
C GLU A 380 -16.69 10.30 -21.18
N TYR A 381 -16.50 9.26 -22.00
CA TYR A 381 -15.97 7.96 -21.58
C TYR A 381 -14.52 7.82 -22.01
N GLY A 382 -13.75 7.10 -21.19
CA GLY A 382 -12.35 6.77 -21.45
C GLY A 382 -11.39 7.36 -20.41
N ASP A 383 -10.30 6.68 -20.23
CA ASP A 383 -9.29 7.01 -19.23
C ASP A 383 -8.27 8.03 -19.75
N LEU A 384 -8.62 9.30 -19.64
CA LEU A 384 -7.92 10.44 -20.22
C LEU A 384 -7.07 11.19 -19.20
N LEU A 385 -5.93 11.71 -19.65
CA LEU A 385 -4.98 12.49 -18.85
C LEU A 385 -5.64 13.64 -18.05
N LYS A 386 -6.65 14.31 -18.62
CA LYS A 386 -7.33 15.45 -17.98
C LYS A 386 -8.13 15.10 -16.73
N PHE A 387 -8.41 13.83 -16.50
CA PHE A 387 -9.14 13.36 -15.32
C PHE A 387 -8.23 12.98 -14.15
N VAL A 388 -6.91 13.01 -14.35
CA VAL A 388 -5.93 12.69 -13.31
C VAL A 388 -5.62 13.92 -12.44
N ASP A 389 -5.61 13.76 -11.12
CA ASP A 389 -5.10 14.72 -10.15
C ASP A 389 -3.63 14.42 -9.84
N PHE A 390 -2.73 15.10 -10.51
CA PHE A 390 -1.30 14.88 -10.33
C PHE A 390 -0.82 15.17 -8.90
N GLY A 391 -1.49 16.09 -8.20
CA GLY A 391 -1.21 16.37 -6.80
C GLY A 391 -1.60 15.22 -5.86
N TYR A 392 -2.65 14.47 -6.22
CA TYR A 392 -3.02 13.24 -5.52
C TYR A 392 -1.97 12.13 -5.76
N VAL A 393 -1.57 11.92 -7.02
CA VAL A 393 -0.51 10.95 -7.36
C VAL A 393 0.79 11.25 -6.62
N VAL A 394 1.17 12.53 -6.50
CA VAL A 394 2.33 12.96 -5.68
C VAL A 394 2.23 12.46 -4.25
N LYS A 395 1.07 12.62 -3.60
CA LYS A 395 0.87 12.16 -2.21
C LYS A 395 1.00 10.64 -2.10
N VAL A 396 0.47 9.89 -3.08
CA VAL A 396 0.61 8.44 -3.13
C VAL A 396 2.08 8.03 -3.35
N ALA A 397 2.79 8.69 -4.26
CA ALA A 397 4.22 8.45 -4.49
C ALA A 397 5.07 8.76 -3.24
N GLN A 398 4.78 9.86 -2.55
CA GLN A 398 5.42 10.20 -1.29
C GLN A 398 5.19 9.13 -0.21
N LEU A 399 3.98 8.58 -0.10
CA LEU A 399 3.66 7.52 0.86
C LEU A 399 4.38 6.21 0.52
N ASN A 400 4.45 5.85 -0.76
CA ASN A 400 5.19 4.67 -1.23
C ASN A 400 6.70 4.84 -0.95
N ALA A 401 7.29 5.95 -1.34
CA ALA A 401 8.71 6.24 -1.12
C ALA A 401 9.06 6.28 0.39
N LEU A 402 8.19 6.85 1.23
CA LEU A 402 8.32 6.80 2.69
C LEU A 402 8.35 5.37 3.21
N THR A 403 7.39 4.55 2.77
CA THR A 403 7.31 3.14 3.19
C THR A 403 8.56 2.37 2.77
N MET A 404 9.03 2.58 1.54
CA MET A 404 10.26 1.97 1.03
C MET A 404 11.48 2.38 1.85
N ALA A 405 11.65 3.67 2.12
CA ALA A 405 12.77 4.19 2.91
C ALA A 405 12.77 3.61 4.33
N SER A 406 11.62 3.60 5.00
CA SER A 406 11.48 3.07 6.36
C SER A 406 11.80 1.59 6.44
N LEU A 407 11.23 0.76 5.54
CA LEU A 407 11.47 -0.67 5.54
C LEU A 407 12.89 -1.04 5.08
N ALA A 408 13.49 -0.27 4.16
CA ALA A 408 14.88 -0.48 3.73
C ALA A 408 15.90 -0.02 4.78
N ALA A 409 15.53 0.82 5.76
CA ALA A 409 16.36 1.21 6.89
C ALA A 409 16.22 0.26 8.10
N ALA A 410 15.17 -0.55 8.12
CA ALA A 410 14.87 -1.45 9.22
C ALA A 410 15.71 -2.74 9.19
N PRO A 411 15.91 -3.41 10.34
CA PRO A 411 16.33 -4.81 10.37
C PRO A 411 15.29 -5.71 9.70
N SER A 412 15.65 -6.96 9.37
CA SER A 412 14.61 -7.94 9.00
C SER A 412 13.77 -8.32 10.21
N GLU A 413 12.60 -8.94 9.95
CA GLU A 413 11.69 -9.39 11.02
C GLU A 413 12.37 -10.41 11.95
N PRO A 414 11.99 -10.45 13.25
CA PRO A 414 12.36 -11.53 14.13
C PRO A 414 11.81 -12.86 13.63
N GLN A 415 12.50 -13.96 13.90
CA GLN A 415 12.15 -15.27 13.38
C GLN A 415 11.50 -16.12 14.46
N HIS A 416 10.64 -17.07 14.07
CA HIS A 416 10.03 -18.07 14.95
C HIS A 416 9.41 -17.46 16.23
N VAL A 417 8.65 -16.38 16.09
CA VAL A 417 7.99 -15.72 17.20
C VAL A 417 6.95 -16.67 17.83
N ARG A 418 7.05 -16.90 19.11
CA ARG A 418 6.23 -17.85 19.87
C ARG A 418 5.60 -17.17 21.08
N ILE A 419 4.38 -17.57 21.41
CA ILE A 419 3.75 -17.30 22.70
C ILE A 419 3.72 -18.60 23.51
N LEU A 420 4.29 -18.58 24.72
CA LEU A 420 4.42 -19.79 25.55
C LEU A 420 3.12 -20.04 26.30
N THR A 421 2.58 -21.24 26.14
CA THR A 421 1.25 -21.60 26.63
C THR A 421 1.29 -22.71 27.71
N ALA A 422 2.48 -23.06 28.23
CA ALA A 422 2.61 -24.09 29.25
C ALA A 422 2.04 -23.66 30.60
N ALA A 423 2.24 -22.41 31.00
CA ALA A 423 1.67 -21.82 32.18
C ALA A 423 0.23 -21.34 31.95
N LEU A 424 -0.68 -21.71 32.87
CA LEU A 424 -2.05 -21.19 32.88
C LEU A 424 -2.13 -20.02 33.86
N ASP A 425 -1.64 -18.87 33.42
CA ASP A 425 -1.68 -17.62 34.17
C ASP A 425 -2.08 -16.44 33.28
N ASN A 426 -2.22 -15.25 33.87
CA ASN A 426 -2.60 -14.04 33.20
C ASN A 426 -1.41 -13.27 32.62
N ASN A 427 -0.19 -13.81 32.69
CA ASN A 427 0.94 -13.22 31.99
C ASN A 427 1.05 -13.78 30.58
N SER A 428 1.69 -13.03 29.70
CA SER A 428 2.09 -13.49 28.38
C SER A 428 3.60 -13.55 28.30
N GLU A 429 4.09 -14.73 27.97
CA GLU A 429 5.52 -14.97 27.78
C GLU A 429 5.75 -15.19 26.28
N LEU A 430 6.58 -14.32 25.69
CA LEU A 430 6.93 -14.37 24.27
C LEU A 430 8.43 -14.66 24.10
N ALA A 431 8.76 -15.46 23.10
CA ALA A 431 10.12 -15.77 22.73
C ALA A 431 10.26 -15.78 21.21
N TRP A 432 11.43 -15.43 20.68
CA TRP A 432 11.72 -15.41 19.26
C TRP A 432 13.19 -15.69 18.99
N ASP A 433 13.51 -15.94 17.74
CA ASP A 433 14.90 -16.00 17.28
C ASP A 433 15.28 -14.65 16.67
N ALA A 434 16.54 -14.28 16.76
CA ALA A 434 17.03 -13.01 16.26
C ALA A 434 16.78 -12.87 14.75
N SER A 435 16.63 -11.64 14.30
CA SER A 435 16.48 -11.29 12.89
C SER A 435 17.67 -11.80 12.06
N ALA A 436 17.41 -12.29 10.84
CA ALA A 436 18.47 -12.76 9.94
C ALA A 436 19.42 -11.66 9.50
N PHE A 437 18.90 -10.43 9.40
CA PHE A 437 19.66 -9.19 9.23
C PHE A 437 19.38 -8.27 10.42
N ALA A 438 20.32 -8.16 11.31
CA ALA A 438 20.28 -7.36 12.54
C ALA A 438 21.55 -6.51 12.64
N PRO A 439 21.58 -5.29 12.07
CA PRO A 439 22.70 -4.36 12.23
C PRO A 439 23.00 -4.07 13.70
N GLU A 440 24.20 -3.59 14.00
CA GLU A 440 24.61 -3.21 15.35
C GLU A 440 23.60 -2.21 15.97
N GLY A 441 23.22 -2.43 17.21
CA GLY A 441 22.22 -1.64 17.92
C GLY A 441 20.78 -2.04 17.64
N THR A 442 20.53 -3.14 16.89
CA THR A 442 19.19 -3.69 16.74
C THR A 442 18.60 -4.10 18.09
N THR A 443 17.39 -3.68 18.33
CA THR A 443 16.57 -4.05 19.51
C THR A 443 15.24 -4.65 19.05
N TYR A 444 14.46 -5.17 20.00
CA TYR A 444 13.14 -5.72 19.74
C TYR A 444 12.06 -4.99 20.52
N GLU A 445 10.89 -4.90 19.94
CA GLU A 445 9.70 -4.30 20.54
C GLU A 445 8.54 -5.29 20.41
N VAL A 446 7.89 -5.60 21.53
CA VAL A 446 6.61 -6.30 21.53
C VAL A 446 5.52 -5.27 21.39
N VAL A 447 4.61 -5.48 20.46
CA VAL A 447 3.42 -4.65 20.24
C VAL A 447 2.17 -5.46 20.53
N TRP A 448 1.09 -4.81 20.95
CA TRP A 448 -0.20 -5.48 21.09
C TRP A 448 -1.37 -4.51 20.89
N ARG A 449 -2.51 -5.10 20.65
CA ARG A 449 -3.79 -4.41 20.44
C ARG A 449 -4.93 -5.23 21.03
N GLU A 450 -6.02 -4.58 21.38
CA GLU A 450 -7.27 -5.25 21.71
C GLU A 450 -7.76 -6.06 20.50
N THR A 451 -8.50 -7.15 20.75
CA THR A 451 -8.95 -8.08 19.70
C THR A 451 -9.90 -7.45 18.69
N ASN A 452 -10.53 -6.32 19.03
CA ASN A 452 -11.45 -5.54 18.18
C ASN A 452 -10.76 -4.33 17.48
N GLU A 453 -9.46 -4.13 17.72
CA GLU A 453 -8.69 -3.05 17.11
C GLU A 453 -7.90 -3.55 15.89
N ASN A 454 -7.74 -2.68 14.88
CA ASN A 454 -7.00 -3.04 13.67
C ASN A 454 -5.53 -2.61 13.72
N LEU A 455 -5.19 -1.62 14.53
CA LEU A 455 -3.86 -1.04 14.63
C LEU A 455 -3.22 -1.37 15.98
N TRP A 456 -1.90 -1.49 16.00
CA TRP A 456 -1.15 -1.61 17.22
C TRP A 456 -1.36 -0.38 18.11
N THR A 457 -1.68 -0.57 19.37
CA THR A 457 -2.01 0.52 20.30
C THR A 457 -1.03 0.63 21.45
N HIS A 458 -0.34 -0.46 21.75
CA HIS A 458 0.60 -0.56 22.86
C HIS A 458 1.93 -1.14 22.42
N SER A 459 2.99 -0.79 23.14
CA SER A 459 4.30 -1.40 22.95
C SER A 459 5.11 -1.49 24.23
N GLN A 460 6.04 -2.46 24.23
CA GLN A 460 7.09 -2.58 25.25
C GLN A 460 8.41 -2.98 24.57
N SER A 461 9.47 -2.22 24.83
CA SER A 461 10.80 -2.60 24.38
C SER A 461 11.30 -3.82 25.18
N ALA A 462 11.87 -4.78 24.46
CA ALA A 462 12.60 -5.90 25.02
C ALA A 462 14.14 -5.67 24.99
N GLY A 463 14.59 -4.51 24.49
CA GLY A 463 16.01 -4.26 24.29
C GLY A 463 16.61 -5.24 23.28
N ALA A 464 17.77 -5.78 23.54
CA ALA A 464 18.42 -6.79 22.71
C ALA A 464 17.99 -8.24 23.06
N GLU A 465 17.13 -8.41 24.05
CA GLU A 465 16.65 -9.73 24.47
C GLU A 465 15.69 -10.31 23.42
N THR A 466 15.68 -11.64 23.35
CA THR A 466 14.80 -12.40 22.45
C THR A 466 13.69 -13.14 23.21
N HIS A 467 13.37 -12.65 24.39
CA HIS A 467 12.36 -13.19 25.29
C HIS A 467 11.85 -12.06 26.19
N VAL A 468 10.55 -12.11 26.52
CA VAL A 468 9.93 -11.15 27.45
C VAL A 468 8.71 -11.77 28.11
N THR A 469 8.46 -11.39 29.36
CA THR A 469 7.20 -11.67 30.07
C THR A 469 6.46 -10.37 30.32
N LEU A 470 5.20 -10.32 29.90
CA LEU A 470 4.31 -9.17 30.01
C LEU A 470 3.18 -9.48 31.00
N ASN A 471 2.84 -8.54 31.87
CA ASN A 471 1.63 -8.62 32.69
C ASN A 471 0.40 -8.19 31.90
N VAL A 472 0.14 -8.91 30.81
CA VAL A 472 -0.99 -8.70 29.88
C VAL A 472 -1.53 -10.08 29.56
N SER A 473 -2.83 -10.28 29.67
CA SER A 473 -3.43 -11.58 29.37
C SER A 473 -3.45 -11.84 27.86
N LYS A 474 -2.86 -12.96 27.45
CA LYS A 474 -2.84 -13.43 26.06
C LYS A 474 -4.24 -13.71 25.49
N ASP A 475 -5.24 -13.88 26.33
CA ASP A 475 -6.61 -14.15 25.91
C ASP A 475 -7.39 -12.88 25.53
N ASN A 476 -6.88 -11.70 25.91
CA ASN A 476 -7.57 -10.42 25.74
C ASN A 476 -7.01 -9.57 24.59
N VAL A 477 -5.81 -9.88 24.10
CA VAL A 477 -5.09 -9.05 23.12
C VAL A 477 -4.45 -9.92 22.04
N LEU A 478 -4.10 -9.26 20.93
CA LEU A 478 -3.27 -9.82 19.87
C LEU A 478 -1.88 -9.22 19.97
N PHE A 479 -0.85 -10.04 19.84
CA PHE A 479 0.56 -9.64 19.96
C PHE A 479 1.27 -9.67 18.61
N GLY A 480 2.32 -8.86 18.50
CA GLY A 480 3.35 -8.94 17.47
C GLY A 480 4.72 -8.62 18.05
N VAL A 481 5.77 -9.10 17.42
CA VAL A 481 7.15 -8.73 17.76
C VAL A 481 7.81 -8.17 16.53
N ARG A 482 8.49 -7.03 16.66
CA ARG A 482 9.24 -6.40 15.56
C ARG A 482 10.65 -6.01 15.98
N ALA A 483 11.56 -6.01 15.02
CA ALA A 483 12.90 -5.51 15.20
C ALA A 483 12.94 -4.00 14.96
N VAL A 484 13.82 -3.31 15.68
CA VAL A 484 13.96 -1.85 15.64
C VAL A 484 15.43 -1.52 15.45
N SER A 485 15.76 -0.71 14.44
CA SER A 485 17.12 -0.22 14.20
C SER A 485 17.56 0.76 15.28
N ALA A 486 18.87 1.03 15.37
CA ALA A 486 19.40 2.07 16.27
C ALA A 486 18.83 3.47 15.96
N ALA A 487 18.38 3.72 14.73
CA ALA A 487 17.73 4.97 14.31
C ALA A 487 16.24 5.01 14.64
N GLY A 488 15.63 3.86 14.98
CA GLY A 488 14.22 3.73 15.31
C GLY A 488 13.33 3.20 14.18
N ASP A 489 13.92 2.77 13.05
CA ASP A 489 13.17 2.14 11.97
C ASP A 489 12.73 0.73 12.36
N ARG A 490 11.53 0.38 11.99
CA ARG A 490 10.84 -0.81 12.47
C ARG A 490 10.59 -1.79 11.33
N SER A 491 10.90 -3.07 11.56
CA SER A 491 10.43 -4.14 10.69
C SER A 491 8.91 -4.31 10.78
N LEU A 492 8.33 -5.10 9.89
CA LEU A 492 6.97 -5.58 10.09
C LEU A 492 6.90 -6.36 11.40
N ALA A 493 5.76 -6.29 12.08
CA ALA A 493 5.53 -7.11 13.26
C ALA A 493 5.23 -8.56 12.84
N VAL A 494 5.72 -9.51 13.62
CA VAL A 494 5.48 -10.94 13.40
C VAL A 494 4.56 -11.43 14.52
N PRO A 495 3.33 -11.86 14.20
CA PRO A 495 2.41 -12.44 15.17
C PRO A 495 2.96 -13.76 15.74
N PRO A 496 2.81 -14.03 17.04
CA PRO A 496 3.36 -15.22 17.66
C PRO A 496 2.51 -16.47 17.37
N THR A 497 3.16 -17.59 17.21
CA THR A 497 2.51 -18.92 17.19
C THR A 497 2.54 -19.56 18.56
N PRO A 498 1.48 -20.31 18.97
CA PRO A 498 1.47 -20.99 20.27
C PRO A 498 2.56 -22.05 20.38
N SER A 499 3.24 -22.10 21.51
CA SER A 499 4.23 -23.13 21.81
C SER A 499 4.11 -23.57 23.28
N ARG A 500 4.34 -24.86 23.50
CA ARG A 500 4.41 -25.40 24.87
C ARG A 500 5.86 -25.48 25.40
N LYS A 501 6.82 -25.05 24.57
CA LYS A 501 8.26 -25.09 24.88
C LYS A 501 8.89 -23.77 24.55
#